data_051d01aef73475eb1a0f3834630e4351
#
_entry.id   051d01aef73475eb1a0f3834630e4351
#
_cell.length_a   1.000
_cell.length_b   1.000
_cell.length_c   1.000
_cell.angle_alpha   90.00
_cell.angle_beta   90.00
_cell.angle_gamma   90.00
#
_symmetry.space_group_name_H-M   'P 1'
#
loop_
_entity.id
_entity.type
_entity.pdbx_description
1 polymer ?
#
loop_
_entity_poly.entity_id
_entity_poly.type
_entity_poly.pdbx_seq_one_letter_code
_entity_poly.pdbx_strand_id
1 'polypeptide(L)'
;FGNASMYGGFCLAYVAYVSLKNKITDINQLKEYVELTFSPERVSFIKENIGNLWNVAIEISEEYSEAALLATVLWWQLQGNRFMGECETPQSVIKLANEILQISNDKVADFCSGIGSFLVSAIEKSPESQFYGTEIVRDVKEVSAIRTELISDRVKIEQKSVLNIKDNLMFDKIFCDYPWGIKAKDSIGSNEALQAIYDEIPEVQKVAAGDWIFIINVMNHLNKHGKAVVSVSNGVTWNGGINTVIREKFVKKGFVEAVIALPSNLYSNTGIAC
;
A
#
# COMPACT_ATOMS: atom_id res chain seq x y z
N PHE A 1 17.11 24.05 7.56
CA PHE A 1 16.16 22.91 7.63
C PHE A 1 16.91 21.56 7.78
N GLY A 2 17.81 21.46 8.76
CA GLY A 2 18.45 20.19 9.09
C GLY A 2 17.58 19.43 10.09
N ASN A 3 17.08 18.26 9.73
CA ASN A 3 16.29 17.28 10.47
C ASN A 3 14.75 17.36 10.33
N ALA A 4 14.21 17.76 9.18
CA ALA A 4 12.85 17.35 8.86
C ALA A 4 12.86 15.83 8.62
N SER A 5 12.04 15.07 9.36
CA SER A 5 11.88 13.66 9.09
C SER A 5 11.31 13.45 7.68
N MET A 6 11.47 12.26 7.15
CA MET A 6 11.00 11.91 5.81
C MET A 6 9.50 12.19 5.59
N TYR A 7 8.67 12.08 6.62
CA TYR A 7 7.24 12.37 6.59
C TYR A 7 6.89 13.75 7.16
N GLY A 8 7.87 14.60 7.45
CA GLY A 8 7.64 15.92 8.05
C GLY A 8 6.71 16.80 7.24
N GLY A 9 6.93 16.88 5.92
CA GLY A 9 6.06 17.63 5.02
C GLY A 9 4.63 17.07 4.94
N PHE A 10 4.48 15.74 4.94
CA PHE A 10 3.18 15.07 5.02
C PHE A 10 2.44 15.42 6.31
N CYS A 11 3.11 15.27 7.45
CA CYS A 11 2.53 15.58 8.75
C CYS A 11 2.16 17.06 8.90
N LEU A 12 2.98 17.98 8.36
CA LEU A 12 2.68 19.41 8.32
C LEU A 12 1.40 19.68 7.51
N ALA A 13 1.30 19.16 6.30
CA ALA A 13 0.11 19.33 5.47
C ALA A 13 -1.15 18.73 6.12
N TYR A 14 -1.03 17.54 6.74
CA TYR A 14 -2.13 16.90 7.43
C TYR A 14 -2.60 17.69 8.64
N VAL A 15 -1.67 18.14 9.50
CA VAL A 15 -2.02 18.90 10.70
C VAL A 15 -2.54 20.31 10.34
N ALA A 16 -2.02 20.92 9.26
CA ALA A 16 -2.57 22.17 8.72
C ALA A 16 -4.01 21.99 8.21
N TYR A 17 -4.29 20.89 7.48
CA TYR A 17 -5.64 20.54 7.07
C TYR A 17 -6.59 20.37 8.27
N VAL A 18 -6.15 19.63 9.30
CA VAL A 18 -6.92 19.42 10.54
C VAL A 18 -7.19 20.75 11.26
N SER A 19 -6.18 21.61 11.33
CA SER A 19 -6.28 22.93 11.93
C SER A 19 -7.34 23.79 11.22
N LEU A 20 -7.23 23.91 9.91
CA LEU A 20 -8.17 24.67 9.09
C LEU A 20 -9.60 24.14 9.20
N LYS A 21 -9.79 22.84 9.06
CA LYS A 21 -11.11 22.17 9.13
C LYS A 21 -11.80 22.38 10.47
N ASN A 22 -11.04 22.40 11.56
CA ASN A 22 -11.56 22.55 12.92
C ASN A 22 -11.46 23.99 13.44
N LYS A 23 -11.02 24.94 12.60
CA LYS A 23 -10.86 26.39 12.93
C LYS A 23 -9.94 26.61 14.15
N ILE A 24 -8.86 25.84 14.23
CA ILE A 24 -7.87 25.93 15.30
C ILE A 24 -6.77 26.91 14.84
N THR A 25 -6.55 27.98 15.60
CA THR A 25 -5.55 29.02 15.32
C THR A 25 -4.45 29.12 16.39
N ASP A 26 -4.59 28.37 17.47
CA ASP A 26 -3.63 28.33 18.59
C ASP A 26 -2.88 27.00 18.62
N ILE A 27 -1.56 27.06 18.79
CA ILE A 27 -0.68 25.89 18.82
C ILE A 27 -1.02 24.90 19.94
N ASN A 28 -1.41 25.42 21.12
CA ASN A 28 -1.69 24.55 22.26
C ASN A 28 -3.02 23.81 22.05
N GLN A 29 -4.03 24.53 21.52
CA GLN A 29 -5.29 23.92 21.09
C GLN A 29 -5.06 22.84 20.02
N LEU A 30 -4.17 23.07 19.07
CA LEU A 30 -3.84 22.09 18.03
C LEU A 30 -3.20 20.84 18.62
N LYS A 31 -2.23 21.00 19.51
CA LYS A 31 -1.57 19.87 20.18
C LYS A 31 -2.57 19.07 21.02
N GLU A 32 -3.40 19.76 21.80
CA GLU A 32 -4.44 19.14 22.61
C GLU A 32 -5.47 18.39 21.74
N TYR A 33 -5.93 19.01 20.64
CA TYR A 33 -6.84 18.38 19.71
C TYR A 33 -6.27 17.08 19.13
N VAL A 34 -5.02 17.10 18.68
CA VAL A 34 -4.33 15.91 18.14
C VAL A 34 -4.24 14.82 19.20
N GLU A 35 -3.87 15.16 20.45
CA GLU A 35 -3.75 14.19 21.54
C GLU A 35 -5.09 13.57 21.97
N LEU A 36 -6.18 14.34 21.93
CA LEU A 36 -7.50 13.87 22.33
C LEU A 36 -8.26 13.12 21.23
N THR A 37 -7.97 13.44 19.98
CA THR A 37 -8.77 12.94 18.84
C THR A 37 -8.18 11.69 18.19
N PHE A 38 -6.85 11.58 18.14
CA PHE A 38 -6.19 10.51 17.39
C PHE A 38 -5.71 9.37 18.29
N SER A 39 -5.49 8.20 17.66
CA SER A 39 -4.90 7.07 18.36
C SER A 39 -3.48 7.37 18.85
N PRO A 40 -3.00 6.73 19.93
CA PRO A 40 -1.66 6.95 20.46
C PRO A 40 -0.56 6.76 19.40
N GLU A 41 -0.73 5.79 18.49
CA GLU A 41 0.20 5.52 17.39
C GLU A 41 0.27 6.70 16.43
N ARG A 42 -0.89 7.26 16.04
CA ARG A 42 -0.96 8.42 15.15
C ARG A 42 -0.40 9.68 15.81
N VAL A 43 -0.69 9.89 17.08
CA VAL A 43 -0.10 11.00 17.86
C VAL A 43 1.42 10.91 17.89
N SER A 44 1.97 9.71 18.16
CA SER A 44 3.41 9.45 18.15
C SER A 44 4.01 9.73 16.78
N PHE A 45 3.41 9.19 15.71
CA PHE A 45 3.83 9.42 14.34
C PHE A 45 3.87 10.92 13.98
N ILE A 46 2.82 11.68 14.30
CA ILE A 46 2.77 13.13 14.04
C ILE A 46 3.87 13.84 14.82
N LYS A 47 3.99 13.60 16.12
CA LYS A 47 4.98 14.29 17.00
C LYS A 47 6.41 14.00 16.56
N GLU A 48 6.73 12.76 16.25
CA GLU A 48 8.05 12.35 15.78
C GLU A 48 8.45 13.05 14.48
N ASN A 49 7.49 13.26 13.59
CA ASN A 49 7.73 13.80 12.25
C ASN A 49 7.64 15.33 12.19
N ILE A 50 6.71 15.96 12.91
CA ILE A 50 6.54 17.41 12.91
C ILE A 50 7.55 18.11 13.84
N GLY A 51 8.01 17.45 14.91
CA GLY A 51 8.96 17.99 15.87
C GLY A 51 8.47 19.31 16.48
N ASN A 52 9.23 20.37 16.29
CA ASN A 52 8.92 21.72 16.80
C ASN A 52 8.19 22.61 15.77
N LEU A 53 7.75 22.07 14.63
CA LEU A 53 7.18 22.85 13.52
C LEU A 53 5.66 23.07 13.62
N TRP A 54 5.07 22.98 14.80
CA TRP A 54 3.62 23.16 15.03
C TRP A 54 3.10 24.54 14.59
N ASN A 55 3.91 25.59 14.82
CA ASN A 55 3.59 26.94 14.35
C ASN A 55 3.54 27.01 12.81
N VAL A 56 4.43 26.30 12.13
CA VAL A 56 4.45 26.24 10.65
C VAL A 56 3.16 25.61 10.13
N ALA A 57 2.61 24.59 10.81
CA ALA A 57 1.34 24.00 10.43
C ALA A 57 0.17 25.02 10.54
N ILE A 58 0.16 25.85 11.56
CA ILE A 58 -0.84 26.94 11.69
C ILE A 58 -0.65 27.95 10.55
N GLU A 59 0.57 28.43 10.30
CA GLU A 59 0.87 29.36 9.20
C GLU A 59 0.40 28.79 7.85
N ILE A 60 0.68 27.52 7.56
CA ILE A 60 0.21 26.83 6.35
C ILE A 60 -1.32 26.80 6.30
N SER A 61 -2.00 26.57 7.43
CA SER A 61 -3.47 26.54 7.47
C SER A 61 -4.11 27.89 7.16
N GLU A 62 -3.41 28.99 7.39
CA GLU A 62 -3.86 30.35 7.07
C GLU A 62 -3.61 30.73 5.61
N GLU A 63 -2.59 30.14 4.97
CA GLU A 63 -2.18 30.48 3.60
C GLU A 63 -2.90 29.66 2.52
N TYR A 64 -3.32 28.43 2.83
CA TYR A 64 -3.85 27.49 1.83
C TYR A 64 -5.33 27.15 2.07
N SER A 65 -6.07 26.86 0.99
CA SER A 65 -7.44 26.39 1.10
C SER A 65 -7.53 24.95 1.60
N GLU A 66 -8.66 24.58 2.20
CA GLU A 66 -8.92 23.22 2.64
C GLU A 66 -8.74 22.19 1.51
N ALA A 67 -9.23 22.51 0.31
CA ALA A 67 -9.09 21.65 -0.87
C ALA A 67 -7.62 21.47 -1.29
N ALA A 68 -6.79 22.50 -1.21
CA ALA A 68 -5.37 22.40 -1.53
C ALA A 68 -4.61 21.53 -0.51
N LEU A 69 -4.89 21.70 0.77
CA LEU A 69 -4.29 20.90 1.84
C LEU A 69 -4.72 19.43 1.75
N LEU A 70 -6.02 19.18 1.53
CA LEU A 70 -6.52 17.83 1.33
C LEU A 70 -5.86 17.17 0.12
N ALA A 71 -5.78 17.85 -1.02
CA ALA A 71 -5.12 17.33 -2.21
C ALA A 71 -3.63 17.02 -1.96
N THR A 72 -2.93 17.89 -1.19
CA THR A 72 -1.53 17.68 -0.82
C THR A 72 -1.37 16.41 0.03
N VAL A 73 -2.27 16.14 0.95
CA VAL A 73 -2.25 14.92 1.78
C VAL A 73 -2.61 13.69 0.95
N LEU A 74 -3.69 13.74 0.16
CA LEU A 74 -4.16 12.60 -0.62
C LEU A 74 -3.18 12.16 -1.71
N TRP A 75 -2.50 13.11 -2.34
CA TRP A 75 -1.57 12.85 -3.44
C TRP A 75 -0.11 13.07 -3.05
N TRP A 76 0.17 12.91 -1.75
CA TRP A 76 1.53 12.95 -1.25
C TRP A 76 2.42 11.95 -1.98
N GLN A 77 3.62 12.39 -2.36
CA GLN A 77 4.65 11.57 -2.98
C GLN A 77 5.93 11.62 -2.16
N LEU A 78 6.56 10.48 -1.97
CA LEU A 78 7.85 10.39 -1.31
C LEU A 78 8.95 10.95 -2.23
N GLN A 79 9.38 12.18 -1.96
CA GLN A 79 10.42 12.81 -2.75
C GLN A 79 11.81 12.34 -2.34
N GLY A 80 12.57 11.78 -3.30
CA GLY A 80 14.03 11.82 -3.27
C GLY A 80 14.77 10.80 -2.42
N ASN A 81 14.14 9.79 -1.84
CA ASN A 81 14.86 8.79 -1.05
C ASN A 81 14.86 7.41 -1.72
N ARG A 82 16.03 6.99 -2.26
CA ARG A 82 16.22 5.69 -2.93
C ARG A 82 15.79 4.49 -2.10
N PHE A 83 15.80 4.60 -0.77
CA PHE A 83 15.42 3.51 0.13
C PHE A 83 13.91 3.37 0.35
N MET A 84 13.13 4.40 0.02
CA MET A 84 11.68 4.42 0.28
C MET A 84 10.82 4.50 -1.01
N GLY A 85 11.44 4.70 -2.17
CA GLY A 85 10.74 4.61 -3.46
C GLY A 85 10.27 3.19 -3.81
N GLU A 86 10.80 2.19 -3.08
CA GLU A 86 10.29 0.81 -3.14
C GLU A 86 8.86 0.68 -2.63
N CYS A 87 8.35 1.70 -1.94
CA CYS A 87 6.99 1.70 -1.37
C CYS A 87 5.98 2.48 -2.21
N GLU A 88 6.38 3.04 -3.35
CA GLU A 88 5.49 3.86 -4.18
C GLU A 88 5.26 3.24 -5.56
N THR A 89 4.04 2.76 -5.76
CA THR A 89 3.58 2.27 -7.05
C THR A 89 3.37 3.45 -8.02
N PRO A 90 3.92 3.42 -9.24
CA PRO A 90 3.73 4.48 -10.21
C PRO A 90 2.26 4.74 -10.55
N GLN A 91 1.87 6.00 -10.71
CA GLN A 91 0.49 6.40 -11.01
C GLN A 91 -0.07 5.75 -12.29
N SER A 92 0.78 5.50 -13.28
CA SER A 92 0.40 4.79 -14.51
C SER A 92 0.03 3.32 -14.25
N VAL A 93 0.74 2.65 -13.34
CA VAL A 93 0.43 1.28 -12.91
C VAL A 93 -0.87 1.25 -12.11
N ILE A 94 -1.08 2.20 -11.20
CA ILE A 94 -2.32 2.35 -10.45
C ILE A 94 -3.52 2.54 -11.38
N LYS A 95 -3.41 3.42 -12.36
CA LYS A 95 -4.46 3.64 -13.37
C LYS A 95 -4.77 2.36 -14.15
N LEU A 96 -3.73 1.67 -14.63
CA LEU A 96 -3.87 0.41 -15.34
C LEU A 96 -4.54 -0.66 -14.47
N ALA A 97 -4.11 -0.82 -13.22
CA ALA A 97 -4.69 -1.76 -12.28
C ALA A 97 -6.18 -1.49 -12.03
N ASN A 98 -6.58 -0.24 -11.82
CA ASN A 98 -7.96 0.14 -11.66
C ASN A 98 -8.82 -0.16 -12.90
N GLU A 99 -8.30 0.08 -14.11
CA GLU A 99 -9.01 -0.24 -15.35
C GLU A 99 -9.18 -1.75 -15.55
N ILE A 100 -8.19 -2.56 -15.15
CA ILE A 100 -8.28 -4.03 -15.24
C ILE A 100 -9.24 -4.58 -14.18
N LEU A 101 -9.15 -4.08 -12.95
CA LEU A 101 -9.95 -4.58 -11.82
C LEU A 101 -11.43 -4.19 -11.93
N GLN A 102 -11.76 -3.04 -12.54
CA GLN A 102 -13.14 -2.57 -12.73
C GLN A 102 -13.95 -2.65 -11.41
N ILE A 103 -13.41 -2.00 -10.38
CA ILE A 103 -13.98 -2.03 -9.02
C ILE A 103 -15.37 -1.38 -9.02
N SER A 104 -16.36 -2.08 -8.46
CA SER A 104 -17.75 -1.60 -8.35
C SER A 104 -18.48 -2.33 -7.22
N ASN A 105 -18.63 -1.66 -6.07
CA ASN A 105 -19.28 -2.22 -4.86
C ASN A 105 -18.66 -3.57 -4.40
N ASP A 106 -17.35 -3.65 -4.49
CA ASP A 106 -16.54 -4.85 -4.21
C ASP A 106 -15.89 -4.79 -2.81
N LYS A 107 -15.44 -5.95 -2.33
CA LYS A 107 -14.41 -6.04 -1.29
C LYS A 107 -13.05 -6.02 -1.96
N VAL A 108 -12.31 -4.94 -1.75
CA VAL A 108 -11.03 -4.66 -2.41
C VAL A 108 -9.90 -4.77 -1.41
N ALA A 109 -8.81 -5.43 -1.79
CA ALA A 109 -7.59 -5.40 -1.00
C ALA A 109 -6.41 -4.84 -1.77
N ASP A 110 -5.53 -4.17 -1.03
CA ASP A 110 -4.18 -3.78 -1.46
C ASP A 110 -3.18 -4.50 -0.55
N PHE A 111 -2.55 -5.52 -1.09
CA PHE A 111 -1.54 -6.29 -0.39
C PHE A 111 -0.17 -5.63 -0.57
N CYS A 112 0.48 -5.28 0.53
CA CYS A 112 1.65 -4.40 0.56
C CYS A 112 1.33 -2.97 0.12
N SER A 113 0.34 -2.37 0.78
CA SER A 113 -0.30 -1.10 0.34
C SER A 113 0.63 0.12 0.31
N GLY A 114 1.82 0.03 0.87
CA GLY A 114 2.74 1.16 0.94
C GLY A 114 2.06 2.37 1.56
N ILE A 115 2.25 3.55 0.96
CA ILE A 115 1.57 4.78 1.39
C ILE A 115 0.10 4.89 0.92
N GLY A 116 -0.49 3.82 0.37
CA GLY A 116 -1.91 3.72 0.03
C GLY A 116 -2.33 4.38 -1.28
N SER A 117 -1.42 4.61 -2.21
CA SER A 117 -1.73 5.33 -3.46
C SER A 117 -2.75 4.61 -4.34
N PHE A 118 -2.71 3.26 -4.42
CA PHE A 118 -3.76 2.51 -5.11
C PHE A 118 -5.11 2.64 -4.40
N LEU A 119 -5.14 2.50 -3.07
CA LEU A 119 -6.37 2.59 -2.29
C LEU A 119 -7.04 3.96 -2.42
N VAL A 120 -6.29 5.06 -2.34
CA VAL A 120 -6.83 6.42 -2.58
C VAL A 120 -7.50 6.50 -3.95
N SER A 121 -6.81 6.05 -5.00
CA SER A 121 -7.35 6.06 -6.36
C SER A 121 -8.57 5.15 -6.53
N ALA A 122 -8.59 3.99 -5.88
CA ALA A 122 -9.70 3.04 -5.94
C ALA A 122 -10.94 3.55 -5.17
N ILE A 123 -10.74 4.19 -4.01
CA ILE A 123 -11.82 4.81 -3.22
C ILE A 123 -12.48 5.93 -4.00
N GLU A 124 -11.71 6.79 -4.66
CA GLU A 124 -12.28 7.87 -5.48
C GLU A 124 -13.14 7.36 -6.64
N LYS A 125 -12.79 6.20 -7.21
CA LYS A 125 -13.55 5.58 -8.31
C LYS A 125 -14.80 4.82 -7.84
N SER A 126 -14.77 4.21 -6.66
CA SER A 126 -15.85 3.36 -6.14
C SER A 126 -16.00 3.53 -4.62
N PRO A 127 -16.50 4.69 -4.17
CA PRO A 127 -16.61 5.01 -2.73
C PRO A 127 -17.53 4.09 -1.94
N GLU A 128 -18.42 3.36 -2.61
CA GLU A 128 -19.33 2.37 -2.02
C GLU A 128 -18.66 1.03 -1.70
N SER A 129 -17.48 0.75 -2.24
CA SER A 129 -16.71 -0.47 -2.00
C SER A 129 -16.11 -0.51 -0.59
N GLN A 130 -15.75 -1.69 -0.13
CA GLN A 130 -15.00 -1.90 1.12
C GLN A 130 -13.53 -2.12 0.83
N PHE A 131 -12.66 -1.45 1.56
CA PHE A 131 -11.23 -1.47 1.30
C PHE A 131 -10.44 -2.02 2.46
N TYR A 132 -9.41 -2.79 2.14
CA TYR A 132 -8.49 -3.37 3.09
C TYR A 132 -7.05 -3.21 2.60
N GLY A 133 -6.16 -2.83 3.48
CA GLY A 133 -4.73 -2.74 3.17
C GLY A 133 -3.86 -3.37 4.24
N THR A 134 -2.71 -3.89 3.85
CA THR A 134 -1.66 -4.32 4.77
C THR A 134 -0.35 -3.62 4.45
N GLU A 135 0.33 -3.17 5.49
CA GLU A 135 1.66 -2.59 5.41
C GLU A 135 2.47 -3.01 6.64
N ILE A 136 3.71 -3.39 6.47
CA ILE A 136 4.55 -3.90 7.56
C ILE A 136 5.25 -2.76 8.32
N VAL A 137 5.58 -1.68 7.62
CA VAL A 137 6.29 -0.52 8.19
C VAL A 137 5.28 0.43 8.84
N ARG A 138 5.44 0.68 10.14
CA ARG A 138 4.52 1.51 10.95
C ARG A 138 4.23 2.87 10.32
N ASP A 139 5.26 3.61 10.00
CA ASP A 139 5.10 5.00 9.52
C ASP A 139 4.48 5.06 8.13
N VAL A 140 4.82 4.13 7.26
CA VAL A 140 4.20 3.96 5.92
C VAL A 140 2.71 3.62 6.05
N LYS A 141 2.37 2.71 6.99
CA LYS A 141 0.99 2.36 7.33
C LYS A 141 0.21 3.57 7.84
N GLU A 142 0.80 4.41 8.71
CA GLU A 142 0.12 5.63 9.20
C GLU A 142 -0.18 6.61 8.06
N VAL A 143 0.74 6.82 7.13
CA VAL A 143 0.48 7.62 5.91
C VAL A 143 -0.69 7.05 5.12
N SER A 144 -0.68 5.74 4.85
CA SER A 144 -1.77 5.06 4.14
C SER A 144 -3.12 5.22 4.84
N ALA A 145 -3.15 4.98 6.16
CA ALA A 145 -4.36 5.09 6.96
C ALA A 145 -4.92 6.51 6.97
N ILE A 146 -4.08 7.53 7.22
CA ILE A 146 -4.50 8.93 7.20
C ILE A 146 -5.11 9.30 5.85
N ARG A 147 -4.44 8.98 4.75
CA ARG A 147 -4.90 9.33 3.40
C ARG A 147 -6.25 8.72 3.08
N THR A 148 -6.42 7.44 3.37
CA THR A 148 -7.64 6.70 3.02
C THR A 148 -8.82 7.04 3.94
N GLU A 149 -8.60 7.21 5.24
CA GLU A 149 -9.62 7.58 6.22
C GLU A 149 -10.17 9.01 6.01
N LEU A 150 -9.40 9.90 5.38
CA LEU A 150 -9.89 11.24 5.02
C LEU A 150 -11.00 11.24 3.97
N ILE A 151 -11.10 10.18 3.17
CA ILE A 151 -12.03 10.08 2.03
C ILE A 151 -12.99 8.89 2.12
N SER A 152 -12.82 7.98 3.09
CA SER A 152 -13.73 6.84 3.29
C SER A 152 -13.70 6.34 4.72
N ASP A 153 -14.87 6.00 5.25
CA ASP A 153 -15.05 5.24 6.51
C ASP A 153 -15.09 3.71 6.28
N ARG A 154 -15.01 3.28 5.01
CA ARG A 154 -15.06 1.87 4.58
C ARG A 154 -13.69 1.28 4.30
N VAL A 155 -12.66 1.80 4.93
CA VAL A 155 -11.27 1.36 4.76
C VAL A 155 -10.69 0.87 6.08
N LYS A 156 -9.89 -0.19 6.00
CA LYS A 156 -9.12 -0.70 7.13
C LYS A 156 -7.70 -0.98 6.69
N ILE A 157 -6.73 -0.31 7.30
CA ILE A 157 -5.30 -0.56 7.09
C ILE A 157 -4.73 -1.24 8.32
N GLU A 158 -4.09 -2.40 8.14
CA GLU A 158 -3.48 -3.14 9.24
C GLU A 158 -1.95 -3.16 9.13
N GLN A 159 -1.28 -2.91 10.26
CA GLN A 159 0.17 -3.07 10.35
C GLN A 159 0.52 -4.54 10.52
N LYS A 160 0.77 -5.23 9.42
CA LYS A 160 1.20 -6.63 9.43
C LYS A 160 1.81 -7.06 8.08
N SER A 161 2.53 -8.16 8.10
CA SER A 161 2.85 -8.84 6.84
C SER A 161 1.58 -9.34 6.16
N VAL A 162 1.51 -9.17 4.85
CA VAL A 162 0.42 -9.72 4.03
C VAL A 162 0.30 -11.24 4.15
N LEU A 163 1.39 -11.92 4.47
CA LEU A 163 1.42 -13.38 4.70
C LEU A 163 0.80 -13.79 6.06
N ASN A 164 0.37 -12.84 6.88
CA ASN A 164 -0.32 -13.07 8.16
C ASN A 164 -1.78 -12.62 8.12
N ILE A 165 -2.37 -12.47 6.94
CA ILE A 165 -3.81 -12.26 6.80
C ILE A 165 -4.54 -13.54 7.22
N LYS A 166 -5.71 -13.40 7.84
CA LYS A 166 -6.52 -14.56 8.24
C LYS A 166 -7.04 -15.31 7.02
N ASP A 167 -6.93 -16.62 6.98
CA ASP A 167 -7.31 -17.48 5.84
C ASP A 167 -8.76 -17.33 5.38
N ASN A 168 -9.67 -16.89 6.26
CA ASN A 168 -11.08 -16.68 5.92
C ASN A 168 -11.40 -15.29 5.40
N LEU A 169 -10.41 -14.41 5.26
CA LEU A 169 -10.60 -13.06 4.74
C LEU A 169 -10.46 -13.09 3.22
N MET A 170 -11.60 -13.00 2.53
CA MET A 170 -11.69 -13.12 1.08
C MET A 170 -12.08 -11.79 0.44
N PHE A 171 -11.58 -11.54 -0.78
CA PHE A 171 -11.77 -10.32 -1.53
C PHE A 171 -12.25 -10.58 -2.97
N ASP A 172 -12.99 -9.64 -3.52
CA ASP A 172 -13.44 -9.69 -4.92
C ASP A 172 -12.36 -9.13 -5.86
N LYS A 173 -11.60 -8.14 -5.39
CA LYS A 173 -10.52 -7.51 -6.13
C LYS A 173 -9.28 -7.39 -5.25
N ILE A 174 -8.13 -7.78 -5.77
CA ILE A 174 -6.86 -7.61 -5.08
C ILE A 174 -5.87 -6.90 -5.99
N PHE A 175 -5.24 -5.86 -5.48
CA PHE A 175 -3.99 -5.33 -6.01
C PHE A 175 -2.83 -5.76 -5.11
N CYS A 176 -1.70 -6.07 -5.71
CA CYS A 176 -0.49 -6.41 -4.95
C CYS A 176 0.76 -5.98 -5.72
N ASP A 177 1.44 -4.98 -5.19
CA ASP A 177 2.75 -4.53 -5.66
C ASP A 177 3.76 -4.79 -4.54
N TYR A 178 4.11 -6.07 -4.36
CA TYR A 178 5.02 -6.50 -3.29
C TYR A 178 6.47 -6.10 -3.58
N PRO A 179 7.33 -5.93 -2.57
CA PRO A 179 8.73 -5.58 -2.78
C PRO A 179 9.48 -6.71 -3.50
N TRP A 180 10.00 -6.43 -4.70
CA TRP A 180 10.70 -7.42 -5.52
C TRP A 180 12.07 -7.76 -4.95
N GLY A 181 12.55 -8.96 -5.27
CA GLY A 181 13.88 -9.44 -4.86
C GLY A 181 13.94 -10.01 -3.44
N ILE A 182 12.82 -10.09 -2.74
CA ILE A 182 12.74 -10.80 -1.46
C ILE A 182 13.04 -12.28 -1.71
N LYS A 183 13.93 -12.85 -0.90
CA LYS A 183 14.17 -14.30 -0.92
C LYS A 183 13.05 -15.02 -0.17
N ALA A 184 12.67 -16.20 -0.62
CA ALA A 184 11.63 -17.00 0.02
C ALA A 184 11.87 -17.22 1.52
N LYS A 185 13.13 -17.45 1.93
CA LYS A 185 13.52 -17.62 3.33
C LYS A 185 13.37 -16.37 4.21
N ASP A 186 13.33 -15.19 3.58
CA ASP A 186 13.21 -13.89 4.26
C ASP A 186 11.77 -13.39 4.24
N SER A 187 10.82 -14.17 3.66
CA SER A 187 9.41 -13.86 3.66
C SER A 187 8.84 -13.96 5.08
N ILE A 188 8.27 -12.86 5.56
CA ILE A 188 7.75 -12.75 6.93
C ILE A 188 6.30 -13.22 6.94
N GLY A 189 6.07 -14.49 7.33
CA GLY A 189 4.75 -15.09 7.45
C GLY A 189 4.67 -16.07 8.62
N SER A 190 3.45 -16.42 9.06
CA SER A 190 3.27 -17.50 10.01
C SER A 190 3.56 -18.86 9.35
N ASN A 191 3.90 -19.86 10.15
CA ASN A 191 4.12 -21.21 9.63
C ASN A 191 2.87 -21.76 8.95
N GLU A 192 1.68 -21.45 9.48
CA GLU A 192 0.39 -21.88 8.93
C GLU A 192 0.15 -21.24 7.56
N ALA A 193 0.38 -19.94 7.41
CA ALA A 193 0.20 -19.24 6.14
C ALA A 193 1.18 -19.75 5.06
N LEU A 194 2.44 -19.97 5.42
CA LEU A 194 3.42 -20.56 4.51
C LEU A 194 3.08 -22.01 4.15
N GLN A 195 2.54 -22.80 5.11
CA GLN A 195 2.11 -24.16 4.85
C GLN A 195 0.94 -24.21 3.86
N ALA A 196 -0.06 -23.34 4.02
CA ALA A 196 -1.18 -23.24 3.07
C ALA A 196 -0.70 -22.94 1.63
N ILE A 197 0.31 -22.07 1.48
CA ILE A 197 0.95 -21.79 0.19
C ILE A 197 1.64 -23.04 -0.37
N TYR A 198 2.36 -23.77 0.46
CA TYR A 198 3.08 -24.97 0.05
C TYR A 198 2.14 -26.15 -0.26
N ASP A 199 1.02 -26.25 0.41
CA ASP A 199 0.00 -27.28 0.14
C ASP A 199 -0.66 -27.04 -1.23
N GLU A 200 -0.86 -25.79 -1.62
CA GLU A 200 -1.42 -25.44 -2.94
C GLU A 200 -0.45 -25.75 -4.08
N ILE A 201 0.83 -25.37 -3.94
CA ILE A 201 1.89 -25.61 -4.94
C ILE A 201 3.20 -26.00 -4.23
N PRO A 202 3.44 -27.30 -3.94
CA PRO A 202 4.60 -27.74 -3.17
C PRO A 202 5.96 -27.37 -3.77
N GLU A 203 6.03 -27.17 -5.08
CA GLU A 203 7.25 -26.77 -5.77
C GLU A 203 7.81 -25.43 -5.31
N VAL A 204 6.96 -24.55 -4.74
CA VAL A 204 7.36 -23.23 -4.25
C VAL A 204 8.38 -23.32 -3.12
N GLN A 205 8.38 -24.40 -2.33
CA GLN A 205 9.41 -24.64 -1.30
C GLN A 205 10.84 -24.72 -1.86
N LYS A 206 10.99 -25.01 -3.16
CA LYS A 206 12.29 -25.19 -3.82
C LYS A 206 12.75 -23.92 -4.54
N VAL A 207 11.94 -22.85 -4.53
CA VAL A 207 12.27 -21.58 -5.20
C VAL A 207 12.99 -20.66 -4.22
N ALA A 208 14.10 -20.05 -4.67
CA ALA A 208 14.86 -19.12 -3.84
C ALA A 208 14.19 -17.72 -3.76
N ALA A 209 13.47 -17.30 -4.80
CA ALA A 209 12.77 -16.01 -4.86
C ALA A 209 11.39 -16.10 -4.20
N GLY A 210 11.00 -15.04 -3.51
CA GLY A 210 9.72 -14.97 -2.78
C GLY A 210 8.49 -14.71 -3.66
N ASP A 211 8.67 -14.34 -4.92
CA ASP A 211 7.59 -13.92 -5.82
C ASP A 211 6.37 -14.86 -5.78
N TRP A 212 6.60 -16.17 -5.92
CA TRP A 212 5.52 -17.16 -5.92
C TRP A 212 4.76 -17.26 -4.61
N ILE A 213 5.42 -16.94 -3.48
CA ILE A 213 4.78 -16.91 -2.16
C ILE A 213 3.72 -15.81 -2.14
N PHE A 214 4.05 -14.60 -2.62
CA PHE A 214 3.09 -13.49 -2.70
C PHE A 214 1.97 -13.77 -3.69
N ILE A 215 2.29 -14.31 -4.89
CA ILE A 215 1.29 -14.61 -5.93
C ILE A 215 0.27 -15.64 -5.43
N ILE A 216 0.72 -16.73 -4.78
CA ILE A 216 -0.19 -17.76 -4.26
C ILE A 216 -0.99 -17.23 -3.07
N ASN A 217 -0.37 -16.42 -2.20
CA ASN A 217 -1.08 -15.76 -1.11
C ASN A 217 -2.22 -14.88 -1.62
N VAL A 218 -1.99 -14.12 -2.70
CA VAL A 218 -3.06 -13.35 -3.35
C VAL A 218 -4.19 -14.28 -3.83
N MET A 219 -3.87 -15.39 -4.48
CA MET A 219 -4.87 -16.34 -4.95
C MET A 219 -5.67 -16.96 -3.81
N ASN A 220 -5.03 -17.32 -2.71
CA ASN A 220 -5.69 -17.91 -1.54
C ASN A 220 -6.70 -16.98 -0.86
N HIS A 221 -6.63 -15.67 -1.16
CA HIS A 221 -7.53 -14.66 -0.61
C HIS A 221 -8.54 -14.12 -1.65
N LEU A 222 -8.58 -14.68 -2.86
CA LEU A 222 -9.57 -14.32 -3.87
C LEU A 222 -10.87 -15.09 -3.72
N ASN A 223 -12.00 -14.40 -3.76
CA ASN A 223 -13.31 -15.02 -3.97
C ASN A 223 -13.34 -15.81 -5.30
N LYS A 224 -14.26 -16.76 -5.42
CA LYS A 224 -14.38 -17.68 -6.57
C LYS A 224 -14.35 -16.99 -7.94
N HIS A 225 -14.88 -15.80 -8.05
CA HIS A 225 -14.93 -15.00 -9.27
C HIS A 225 -14.11 -13.70 -9.13
N GLY A 226 -13.25 -13.65 -8.10
CA GLY A 226 -12.39 -12.51 -7.85
C GLY A 226 -11.31 -12.36 -8.92
N LYS A 227 -10.81 -11.13 -9.03
CA LYS A 227 -9.72 -10.78 -9.95
C LYS A 227 -8.59 -10.09 -9.18
N ALA A 228 -7.35 -10.43 -9.52
CA ALA A 228 -6.18 -9.77 -8.95
C ALA A 228 -5.29 -9.19 -10.05
N VAL A 229 -4.66 -8.07 -9.72
CA VAL A 229 -3.52 -7.52 -10.47
C VAL A 229 -2.30 -7.57 -9.57
N VAL A 230 -1.27 -8.26 -10.02
CA VAL A 230 -0.02 -8.43 -9.27
C VAL A 230 1.14 -7.88 -10.10
N SER A 231 1.85 -6.90 -9.55
CA SER A 231 3.08 -6.40 -10.16
C SER A 231 4.23 -7.36 -9.83
N VAL A 232 4.91 -7.87 -10.84
CA VAL A 232 5.93 -8.90 -10.67
C VAL A 232 7.23 -8.55 -11.40
N SER A 233 8.35 -9.03 -10.90
CA SER A 233 9.61 -8.95 -11.64
C SER A 233 9.57 -9.85 -12.88
N ASN A 234 10.30 -9.51 -13.92
CA ASN A 234 10.42 -10.34 -15.14
C ASN A 234 10.83 -11.79 -14.85
N GLY A 235 11.57 -12.03 -13.76
CA GLY A 235 11.99 -13.37 -13.37
C GLY A 235 10.84 -14.38 -13.26
N VAL A 236 9.66 -13.91 -12.82
CA VAL A 236 8.46 -14.77 -12.73
C VAL A 236 8.06 -15.32 -14.09
N THR A 237 8.22 -14.55 -15.15
CA THR A 237 7.76 -14.92 -16.50
C THR A 237 8.73 -15.81 -17.27
N TRP A 238 10.04 -15.73 -17.02
CA TRP A 238 11.04 -16.41 -17.87
C TRP A 238 12.08 -17.29 -17.16
N ASN A 239 12.25 -17.18 -15.82
CA ASN A 239 13.20 -18.04 -15.11
C ASN A 239 12.91 -19.52 -15.37
N GLY A 240 13.97 -20.28 -15.64
CA GLY A 240 13.89 -21.71 -15.96
C GLY A 240 13.75 -22.62 -14.73
N GLY A 241 13.89 -23.95 -14.95
CA GLY A 241 13.88 -24.96 -13.90
C GLY A 241 12.53 -25.06 -13.20
N ILE A 242 12.54 -25.04 -11.85
CA ILE A 242 11.32 -25.22 -11.05
C ILE A 242 10.27 -24.11 -11.30
N ASN A 243 10.70 -22.88 -11.66
CA ASN A 243 9.78 -21.80 -12.02
C ASN A 243 8.93 -22.15 -13.23
N THR A 244 9.49 -22.87 -14.22
CA THR A 244 8.73 -23.36 -15.38
C THR A 244 7.61 -24.28 -14.95
N VAL A 245 7.87 -25.22 -14.03
CA VAL A 245 6.86 -26.17 -13.52
C VAL A 245 5.72 -25.42 -12.83
N ILE A 246 6.04 -24.40 -12.02
CA ILE A 246 5.04 -23.59 -11.33
C ILE A 246 4.19 -22.83 -12.34
N ARG A 247 4.81 -22.14 -13.31
CA ARG A 247 4.08 -21.39 -14.38
C ARG A 247 3.14 -22.32 -15.16
N GLU A 248 3.61 -23.51 -15.55
CA GLU A 248 2.77 -24.48 -16.25
C GLU A 248 1.54 -24.86 -15.44
N LYS A 249 1.68 -25.07 -14.13
CA LYS A 249 0.54 -25.34 -13.26
C LYS A 249 -0.45 -24.17 -13.23
N PHE A 250 0.04 -22.94 -13.10
CA PHE A 250 -0.81 -21.75 -13.13
C PHE A 250 -1.60 -21.62 -14.43
N VAL A 251 -0.92 -21.79 -15.58
CA VAL A 251 -1.58 -21.72 -16.89
C VAL A 251 -2.58 -22.87 -17.07
N LYS A 252 -2.19 -24.11 -16.74
CA LYS A 252 -3.07 -25.29 -16.86
C LYS A 252 -4.31 -25.23 -15.96
N LYS A 253 -4.19 -24.61 -14.79
CA LYS A 253 -5.33 -24.38 -13.87
C LYS A 253 -6.21 -23.18 -14.29
N GLY A 254 -5.80 -22.41 -15.30
CA GLY A 254 -6.54 -21.23 -15.76
C GLY A 254 -6.47 -20.04 -14.80
N PHE A 255 -5.44 -19.96 -13.97
CA PHE A 255 -5.28 -18.86 -13.00
C PHE A 255 -4.77 -17.56 -13.63
N VAL A 256 -4.13 -17.64 -14.79
CA VAL A 256 -3.56 -16.50 -15.49
C VAL A 256 -4.52 -16.05 -16.59
N GLU A 257 -5.08 -14.86 -16.44
CA GLU A 257 -5.95 -14.24 -17.45
C GLU A 257 -5.12 -13.47 -18.48
N ALA A 258 -4.12 -12.72 -18.05
CA ALA A 258 -3.22 -11.95 -18.91
C ALA A 258 -1.86 -11.73 -18.25
N VAL A 259 -0.85 -11.50 -19.09
CA VAL A 259 0.47 -11.00 -18.69
C VAL A 259 0.74 -9.74 -19.50
N ILE A 260 1.00 -8.63 -18.81
CA ILE A 260 1.20 -7.31 -19.43
C ILE A 260 2.64 -6.89 -19.15
N ALA A 261 3.44 -6.75 -20.22
CA ALA A 261 4.79 -6.23 -20.09
C ALA A 261 4.77 -4.71 -19.92
N LEU A 262 5.40 -4.23 -18.86
CA LEU A 262 5.53 -2.80 -18.58
C LEU A 262 6.87 -2.26 -19.13
N PRO A 263 6.94 -0.96 -19.51
CA PRO A 263 8.19 -0.35 -19.94
C PRO A 263 9.26 -0.39 -18.86
N SER A 264 10.53 -0.52 -19.27
CA SER A 264 11.66 -0.33 -18.36
C SER A 264 11.68 1.09 -17.79
N ASN A 265 12.26 1.26 -16.61
CA ASN A 265 12.35 2.55 -15.88
C ASN A 265 10.98 3.18 -15.48
N LEU A 266 9.91 2.40 -15.44
CA LEU A 266 8.62 2.87 -14.96
C LEU A 266 8.64 3.11 -13.44
N TYR A 267 9.28 2.22 -12.70
CA TYR A 267 9.55 2.39 -11.28
C TYR A 267 10.85 3.18 -11.09
N SER A 268 10.79 4.28 -10.35
CA SER A 268 11.88 5.25 -10.23
C SER A 268 13.20 4.69 -9.67
N ASN A 269 13.13 3.57 -8.94
CA ASN A 269 14.27 3.01 -8.22
C ASN A 269 14.86 1.75 -8.85
N THR A 270 14.32 1.27 -9.94
CA THR A 270 14.85 0.10 -10.63
C THR A 270 14.78 0.26 -12.15
N GLY A 271 15.83 -0.15 -12.83
CA GLY A 271 15.81 -0.33 -14.30
C GLY A 271 15.23 -1.68 -14.72
N ILE A 272 14.71 -2.48 -13.78
CA ILE A 272 14.12 -3.79 -14.08
C ILE A 272 12.77 -3.55 -14.76
N ALA A 273 12.56 -4.20 -15.90
CA ALA A 273 11.24 -4.26 -16.51
C ALA A 273 10.35 -5.26 -15.74
N CYS A 274 9.08 -5.01 -15.66
CA CYS A 274 8.08 -5.83 -14.97
C CYS A 274 6.87 -6.11 -15.86
#